data_4a27beb08dedf3b3467e75fa5517e4eb
#
_entry.id   4a27beb08dedf3b3467e75fa5517e4eb
#
_cell.length_a   1.000
_cell.length_b   1.000
_cell.length_c   1.000
_cell.angle_alpha   90.00
_cell.angle_beta   90.00
_cell.angle_gamma   90.00
#
_symmetry.space_group_name_H-M   'P 1'
#
loop_
_entity.id
_entity.type
_entity.pdbx_description
1 polymer ?
#
loop_
_entity_poly.entity_id
_entity_poly.type
_entity_poly.pdbx_seq_one_letter_code
_entity_poly.pdbx_strand_id
1 'polypeptide(L)'
;KRIILAILIGSFICIIILPFLPSALATASGGAKRWIRLGPLSISPVEFFKIGLIYFLAWSYTRRIDDSKKAIKHEVLILLPYCILASIVIGYIYITQNDLGQSVISFFLILALAFFAGASKRLFAFGILIIMMIGIMVIFSNQRRIQRIASWWGNIQDAFLPMLPDWMADALRVSGNSEPYQISHSLNAIAHGGMFGEGLGLGTFKLGFLSEVHTDFVLSGITEEIGLFGLGVICFIYLWMILRIFRIAGRCEEKQDFIFCSGIALLLLFSFFMNAFGIISLTPLKGVAVPLLSYGGSSMWAICIGIGYVLMISKKVKL
;
A
#
# COMPACT_ATOMS: atom_id res chain seq x y z
N LYS A 1 13.06 16.49 12.50
CA LYS A 1 11.86 17.25 12.10
C LYS A 1 12.10 17.99 10.76
N ARG A 2 13.11 18.87 10.64
CA ARG A 2 13.41 19.64 9.41
C ARG A 2 13.70 18.75 8.19
N ILE A 3 14.42 17.64 8.37
CA ILE A 3 14.77 16.70 7.29
C ILE A 3 13.52 16.06 6.69
N ILE A 4 12.58 15.57 7.51
CA ILE A 4 11.35 14.91 6.99
C ILE A 4 10.46 15.92 6.29
N LEU A 5 10.41 17.17 6.77
CA LEU A 5 9.69 18.23 6.07
C LEU A 5 10.34 18.55 4.72
N ALA A 6 11.65 18.59 4.64
CA ALA A 6 12.37 18.77 3.37
C ALA A 6 12.12 17.60 2.41
N ILE A 7 12.08 16.37 2.92
CA ILE A 7 11.69 15.17 2.13
C ILE A 7 10.26 15.30 1.59
N LEU A 8 9.31 15.76 2.42
CA LEU A 8 7.93 15.98 1.99
C LEU A 8 7.85 16.99 0.84
N ILE A 9 8.47 18.17 1.03
CA ILE A 9 8.43 19.24 0.03
C ILE A 9 9.16 18.81 -1.24
N GLY A 10 10.36 18.24 -1.12
CA GLY A 10 11.14 17.77 -2.24
C GLY A 10 10.45 16.67 -3.04
N SER A 11 9.90 15.66 -2.35
CA SER A 11 9.16 14.58 -3.02
C SER A 11 7.86 15.08 -3.68
N PHE A 12 7.16 16.03 -3.07
CA PHE A 12 5.97 16.66 -3.63
C PHE A 12 6.30 17.44 -4.92
N ILE A 13 7.37 18.24 -4.91
CA ILE A 13 7.85 18.95 -6.10
C ILE A 13 8.22 17.94 -7.18
N CYS A 14 8.94 16.87 -6.84
CA CYS A 14 9.30 15.81 -7.79
C CYS A 14 8.06 15.12 -8.40
N ILE A 15 7.01 14.87 -7.60
CA ILE A 15 5.75 14.30 -8.10
C ILE A 15 5.10 15.21 -9.13
N ILE A 16 5.06 16.52 -8.88
CA ILE A 16 4.47 17.50 -9.80
C ILE A 16 5.26 17.58 -11.11
N ILE A 17 6.58 17.59 -11.04
CA ILE A 17 7.46 17.76 -12.20
C ILE A 17 7.55 16.47 -13.03
N LEU A 18 7.39 15.30 -12.41
CA LEU A 18 7.62 13.99 -13.03
C LEU A 18 6.96 13.77 -14.40
N PRO A 19 5.69 14.15 -14.65
CA PRO A 19 5.07 13.98 -15.98
C PRO A 19 5.73 14.81 -17.09
N PHE A 20 6.32 15.94 -16.72
CA PHE A 20 6.93 16.90 -17.66
C PHE A 20 8.39 16.57 -17.96
N LEU A 21 9.02 15.66 -17.21
CA LEU A 21 10.41 15.27 -17.45
C LEU A 21 10.57 14.60 -18.81
N PRO A 22 11.70 14.83 -19.51
CA PRO A 22 12.02 14.13 -20.76
C PRO A 22 12.15 12.61 -20.52
N SER A 23 11.97 11.82 -21.58
CA SER A 23 12.03 10.35 -21.51
C SER A 23 13.40 9.81 -21.07
N ALA A 24 14.46 10.59 -21.24
CA ALA A 24 15.80 10.27 -20.74
C ALA A 24 15.89 10.24 -19.21
N LEU A 25 15.13 11.10 -18.52
CA LEU A 25 15.11 11.20 -17.06
C LEU A 25 13.93 10.46 -16.43
N ALA A 26 12.86 10.21 -17.16
CA ALA A 26 11.68 9.52 -16.64
C ALA A 26 11.06 8.63 -17.72
N THR A 27 11.35 7.32 -17.65
CA THR A 27 10.77 6.36 -18.61
C THR A 27 9.33 6.04 -18.24
N ALA A 28 8.47 6.02 -19.27
CA ALA A 28 7.10 5.56 -19.12
C ALA A 28 7.07 4.03 -19.02
N SER A 29 6.46 3.50 -17.99
CA SER A 29 6.15 2.07 -17.84
C SER A 29 4.64 1.93 -17.67
N GLY A 30 4.00 1.09 -18.48
CA GLY A 30 2.54 0.94 -18.46
C GLY A 30 1.76 2.22 -18.79
N GLY A 31 2.36 3.13 -19.59
CA GLY A 31 1.75 4.38 -20.01
C GLY A 31 1.88 5.54 -19.01
N ALA A 32 2.66 5.38 -17.93
CA ALA A 32 2.85 6.43 -16.93
C ALA A 32 4.32 6.51 -16.46
N LYS A 33 4.77 7.71 -16.15
CA LYS A 33 6.09 7.97 -15.56
C LYS A 33 5.97 7.87 -14.05
N ARG A 34 6.71 6.94 -13.43
CA ARG A 34 6.68 6.69 -11.97
C ARG A 34 8.03 6.87 -11.31
N TRP A 35 9.12 6.78 -12.08
CA TRP A 35 10.49 6.82 -11.59
C TRP A 35 11.29 7.90 -12.29
N ILE A 36 12.08 8.61 -11.51
CA ILE A 36 13.13 9.53 -12.00
C ILE A 36 14.41 8.70 -12.09
N ARG A 37 15.02 8.66 -13.26
CA ARG A 37 16.29 7.97 -13.52
C ARG A 37 17.45 8.95 -13.44
N LEU A 38 18.36 8.68 -12.52
CA LEU A 38 19.61 9.40 -12.34
C LEU A 38 20.78 8.43 -12.55
N GLY A 39 21.11 8.18 -13.82
CA GLY A 39 22.08 7.14 -14.16
C GLY A 39 21.59 5.74 -13.76
N PRO A 40 22.34 4.98 -12.93
CA PRO A 40 21.96 3.66 -12.47
C PRO A 40 20.86 3.67 -11.40
N LEU A 41 20.56 4.82 -10.80
CA LEU A 41 19.57 4.95 -9.74
C LEU A 41 18.21 5.32 -10.32
N SER A 42 17.17 4.61 -9.88
CA SER A 42 15.78 4.96 -10.17
C SER A 42 15.06 5.31 -8.86
N ILE A 43 14.53 6.52 -8.79
CA ILE A 43 13.88 7.05 -7.59
C ILE A 43 12.40 7.23 -7.86
N SER A 44 11.57 6.61 -7.00
CA SER A 44 10.12 6.84 -6.96
C SER A 44 9.80 7.90 -5.89
N PRO A 45 9.40 9.11 -6.28
CA PRO A 45 9.12 10.19 -5.32
C PRO A 45 7.96 9.87 -4.38
N VAL A 46 6.98 9.06 -4.82
CA VAL A 46 5.78 8.69 -4.03
C VAL A 46 6.15 7.93 -2.77
N GLU A 47 7.21 7.11 -2.80
CA GLU A 47 7.66 6.37 -1.62
C GLU A 47 8.11 7.31 -0.50
N PHE A 48 8.90 8.32 -0.84
CA PHE A 48 9.34 9.35 0.10
C PHE A 48 8.19 10.27 0.54
N PHE A 49 7.29 10.58 -0.38
CA PHE A 49 6.12 11.39 -0.10
C PHE A 49 5.24 10.78 1.00
N LYS A 50 5.02 9.45 1.00
CA LYS A 50 4.24 8.77 2.04
C LYS A 50 4.81 8.97 3.44
N ILE A 51 6.15 8.90 3.60
CA ILE A 51 6.80 9.15 4.89
C ILE A 51 6.61 10.61 5.32
N GLY A 52 6.80 11.54 4.39
CA GLY A 52 6.55 12.96 4.64
C GLY A 52 5.09 13.25 4.98
N LEU A 53 4.15 12.62 4.28
CA LEU A 53 2.70 12.72 4.53
C LEU A 53 2.34 12.24 5.93
N ILE A 54 2.84 11.09 6.36
CA ILE A 54 2.63 10.58 7.72
C ILE A 54 3.09 11.60 8.76
N TYR A 55 4.27 12.18 8.57
CA TYR A 55 4.80 13.20 9.48
C TYR A 55 3.94 14.47 9.49
N PHE A 56 3.52 14.94 8.32
CA PHE A 56 2.66 16.12 8.18
C PHE A 56 1.30 15.89 8.86
N LEU A 57 0.69 14.73 8.65
CA LEU A 57 -0.57 14.38 9.28
C LEU A 57 -0.42 14.26 10.81
N ALA A 58 0.66 13.63 11.28
CA ALA A 58 0.96 13.55 12.71
C ALA A 58 1.08 14.93 13.34
N TRP A 59 1.84 15.83 12.71
CA TRP A 59 1.99 17.22 13.17
C TRP A 59 0.68 18.00 13.13
N SER A 60 -0.10 17.82 12.08
CA SER A 60 -1.34 18.57 11.85
C SER A 60 -2.48 18.11 12.78
N TYR A 61 -2.68 16.78 12.86
CA TYR A 61 -3.76 16.21 13.68
C TYR A 61 -3.54 16.44 15.17
N THR A 62 -2.28 16.39 15.63
CA THR A 62 -1.96 16.71 17.03
C THR A 62 -2.40 18.12 17.43
N ARG A 63 -2.36 19.08 16.50
CA ARG A 63 -2.69 20.48 16.78
C ARG A 63 -4.18 20.81 16.62
N ARG A 64 -4.90 20.01 15.85
CA ARG A 64 -6.27 20.34 15.43
C ARG A 64 -7.32 19.43 16.04
N ILE A 65 -6.97 18.16 16.29
CA ILE A 65 -7.89 17.20 16.91
C ILE A 65 -7.65 17.22 18.41
N ASP A 66 -8.60 17.81 19.12
CA ASP A 66 -8.66 17.80 20.58
C ASP A 66 -9.51 16.62 21.03
N ASP A 67 -9.16 15.99 22.16
CA ASP A 67 -9.84 14.82 22.69
C ASP A 67 -11.23 15.14 23.30
N SER A 68 -11.63 16.42 23.31
CA SER A 68 -12.98 16.81 23.71
C SER A 68 -14.02 16.33 22.71
N LYS A 69 -15.10 15.69 23.20
CA LYS A 69 -16.25 15.26 22.39
C LYS A 69 -16.88 16.43 21.67
N LYS A 70 -16.47 16.72 20.45
CA LYS A 70 -17.03 17.78 19.60
C LYS A 70 -18.13 17.22 18.70
N ALA A 71 -19.05 18.11 18.29
CA ALA A 71 -20.06 17.75 17.30
C ALA A 71 -19.38 17.33 15.98
N ILE A 72 -19.91 16.32 15.31
CA ILE A 72 -19.37 15.76 14.04
C ILE A 72 -19.10 16.88 13.01
N LYS A 73 -19.96 17.89 12.92
CA LYS A 73 -19.78 19.05 12.03
C LYS A 73 -18.45 19.76 12.27
N HIS A 74 -18.04 19.89 13.52
CA HIS A 74 -16.80 20.57 13.89
C HIS A 74 -15.56 19.72 13.55
N GLU A 75 -15.61 18.41 13.78
CA GLU A 75 -14.54 17.47 13.38
C GLU A 75 -14.36 17.48 11.86
N VAL A 76 -15.46 17.40 11.10
CA VAL A 76 -15.43 17.46 9.63
C VAL A 76 -14.80 18.77 9.17
N LEU A 77 -15.19 19.91 9.73
CA LEU A 77 -14.67 21.23 9.34
C LEU A 77 -13.16 21.35 9.60
N ILE A 78 -12.66 20.74 10.69
CA ILE A 78 -11.24 20.72 11.03
C ILE A 78 -10.45 19.84 10.06
N LEU A 79 -10.98 18.66 9.70
CA LEU A 79 -10.28 17.67 8.86
C LEU A 79 -10.44 17.97 7.36
N LEU A 80 -11.51 18.66 6.96
CA LEU A 80 -11.85 18.93 5.57
C LEU A 80 -10.70 19.52 4.74
N PRO A 81 -9.99 20.57 5.17
CA PRO A 81 -8.90 21.14 4.38
C PRO A 81 -7.75 20.14 4.16
N TYR A 82 -7.47 19.26 5.12
CA TYR A 82 -6.43 18.24 4.99
C TYR A 82 -6.87 17.10 4.09
N CYS A 83 -8.14 16.71 4.20
CA CYS A 83 -8.73 15.71 3.30
C CYS A 83 -8.75 16.23 1.85
N ILE A 84 -9.11 17.48 1.63
CA ILE A 84 -9.12 18.11 0.30
C ILE A 84 -7.69 18.15 -0.26
N LEU A 85 -6.73 18.68 0.49
CA LEU A 85 -5.34 18.77 0.05
C LEU A 85 -4.76 17.37 -0.28
N ALA A 86 -4.97 16.42 0.61
CA ALA A 86 -4.52 15.05 0.40
C ALA A 86 -5.21 14.39 -0.81
N SER A 87 -6.52 14.61 -0.98
CA SER A 87 -7.28 14.09 -2.12
C SER A 87 -6.79 14.69 -3.45
N ILE A 88 -6.45 15.97 -3.48
CA ILE A 88 -5.87 16.61 -4.67
C ILE A 88 -4.54 15.95 -5.03
N VAL A 89 -3.64 15.77 -4.04
CA VAL A 89 -2.33 15.16 -4.29
C VAL A 89 -2.44 13.71 -4.69
N ILE A 90 -3.29 12.93 -4.01
CA ILE A 90 -3.51 11.52 -4.31
C ILE A 90 -4.21 11.37 -5.67
N GLY A 91 -5.17 12.23 -5.98
CA GLY A 91 -5.82 12.31 -7.28
C GLY A 91 -4.81 12.63 -8.38
N TYR A 92 -3.89 13.55 -8.13
CA TYR A 92 -2.81 13.86 -9.06
C TYR A 92 -1.89 12.65 -9.30
N ILE A 93 -1.45 11.95 -8.24
CA ILE A 93 -0.67 10.70 -8.36
C ILE A 93 -1.45 9.67 -9.17
N TYR A 94 -2.74 9.51 -8.90
CA TYR A 94 -3.61 8.60 -9.62
C TYR A 94 -3.70 8.90 -11.12
N ILE A 95 -3.93 10.16 -11.47
CA ILE A 95 -4.11 10.60 -12.87
C ILE A 95 -2.79 10.53 -13.64
N THR A 96 -1.69 11.03 -13.06
CA THR A 96 -0.42 11.19 -13.76
C THR A 96 0.42 9.92 -13.77
N GLN A 97 0.40 9.15 -12.68
CA GLN A 97 1.22 7.95 -12.53
C GLN A 97 0.42 6.65 -12.74
N ASN A 98 -0.89 6.75 -12.92
CA ASN A 98 -1.80 5.61 -13.06
C ASN A 98 -1.58 4.54 -11.98
N ASP A 99 -1.23 4.98 -10.75
CA ASP A 99 -0.89 4.11 -9.62
C ASP A 99 -2.00 4.12 -8.56
N LEU A 100 -2.96 3.24 -8.79
CA LEU A 100 -4.11 3.09 -7.90
C LEU A 100 -3.70 2.47 -6.55
N GLY A 101 -2.68 1.60 -6.54
CA GLY A 101 -2.21 0.95 -5.31
C GLY A 101 -1.67 1.96 -4.30
N GLN A 102 -0.76 2.83 -4.73
CA GLN A 102 -0.19 3.88 -3.90
C GLN A 102 -1.25 4.89 -3.43
N SER A 103 -2.20 5.21 -4.30
CA SER A 103 -3.32 6.09 -3.97
C SER A 103 -4.19 5.50 -2.86
N VAL A 104 -4.57 4.23 -2.97
CA VAL A 104 -5.38 3.52 -1.97
C VAL A 104 -4.66 3.46 -0.62
N ILE A 105 -3.38 3.09 -0.58
CA ILE A 105 -2.59 3.07 0.66
C ILE A 105 -2.57 4.45 1.31
N SER A 106 -2.33 5.50 0.52
CA SER A 106 -2.26 6.87 1.03
C SER A 106 -3.60 7.33 1.63
N PHE A 107 -4.73 6.97 1.02
CA PHE A 107 -6.06 7.25 1.56
C PHE A 107 -6.32 6.50 2.87
N PHE A 108 -6.00 5.21 2.93
CA PHE A 108 -6.15 4.44 4.17
C PHE A 108 -5.30 5.00 5.29
N LEU A 109 -4.07 5.45 4.98
CA LEU A 109 -3.20 6.11 5.97
C LEU A 109 -3.85 7.38 6.53
N ILE A 110 -4.42 8.24 5.67
CA ILE A 110 -5.08 9.48 6.12
C ILE A 110 -6.22 9.17 7.09
N LEU A 111 -7.10 8.23 6.73
CA LEU A 111 -8.24 7.86 7.55
C LEU A 111 -7.82 7.17 8.86
N ALA A 112 -6.90 6.22 8.78
CA ALA A 112 -6.44 5.50 9.94
C ALA A 112 -5.72 6.44 10.92
N LEU A 113 -4.87 7.34 10.42
CA LEU A 113 -4.19 8.32 11.27
C LEU A 113 -5.15 9.33 11.89
N ALA A 114 -6.22 9.75 11.18
CA ALA A 114 -7.26 10.57 11.77
C ALA A 114 -7.98 9.84 12.93
N PHE A 115 -8.26 8.55 12.75
CA PHE A 115 -8.84 7.71 13.80
C PHE A 115 -7.92 7.59 15.02
N PHE A 116 -6.62 7.31 14.82
CA PHE A 116 -5.62 7.27 15.90
C PHE A 116 -5.41 8.64 16.57
N ALA A 117 -5.66 9.72 15.86
CA ALA A 117 -5.62 11.06 16.43
C ALA A 117 -6.85 11.41 17.29
N GLY A 118 -7.85 10.52 17.35
CA GLY A 118 -9.05 10.71 18.16
C GLY A 118 -10.29 11.18 17.38
N ALA A 119 -10.29 11.07 16.04
CA ALA A 119 -11.49 11.34 15.25
C ALA A 119 -12.59 10.30 15.54
N SER A 120 -13.85 10.72 15.41
CA SER A 120 -14.98 9.87 15.74
C SER A 120 -15.09 8.65 14.81
N LYS A 121 -15.57 7.51 15.37
CA LYS A 121 -15.83 6.27 14.60
C LYS A 121 -16.77 6.50 13.41
N ARG A 122 -17.72 7.45 13.57
CA ARG A 122 -18.67 7.81 12.50
C ARG A 122 -17.99 8.50 11.34
N LEU A 123 -17.04 9.39 11.61
CA LEU A 123 -16.23 10.05 10.58
C LEU A 123 -15.36 9.03 9.83
N PHE A 124 -14.76 8.08 10.55
CA PHE A 124 -13.99 6.99 9.96
C PHE A 124 -14.84 6.13 9.03
N ALA A 125 -16.02 5.70 9.49
CA ALA A 125 -16.97 4.92 8.67
C ALA A 125 -17.43 5.69 7.43
N PHE A 126 -17.73 6.99 7.56
CA PHE A 126 -18.10 7.86 6.45
C PHE A 126 -16.95 8.02 5.45
N GLY A 127 -15.71 8.15 5.94
CA GLY A 127 -14.52 8.19 5.09
C GLY A 127 -14.32 6.90 4.29
N ILE A 128 -14.53 5.74 4.91
CA ILE A 128 -14.49 4.44 4.20
C ILE A 128 -15.56 4.40 3.11
N LEU A 129 -16.79 4.83 3.39
CA LEU A 129 -17.88 4.88 2.42
C LEU A 129 -17.52 5.76 1.22
N ILE A 130 -16.94 6.93 1.45
CA ILE A 130 -16.46 7.82 0.37
C ILE A 130 -15.39 7.14 -0.47
N ILE A 131 -14.40 6.48 0.15
CA ILE A 131 -13.36 5.75 -0.57
C ILE A 131 -13.96 4.64 -1.43
N MET A 132 -14.92 3.89 -0.90
CA MET A 132 -15.61 2.85 -1.66
C MET A 132 -16.34 3.44 -2.87
N MET A 133 -17.08 4.53 -2.69
CA MET A 133 -17.78 5.21 -3.80
C MET A 133 -16.80 5.71 -4.87
N ILE A 134 -15.74 6.38 -4.46
CA ILE A 134 -14.70 6.85 -5.39
C ILE A 134 -14.03 5.65 -6.08
N GLY A 135 -13.72 4.59 -5.35
CA GLY A 135 -13.15 3.36 -5.90
C GLY A 135 -14.04 2.74 -6.98
N ILE A 136 -15.33 2.63 -6.74
CA ILE A 136 -16.33 2.15 -7.70
C ILE A 136 -16.33 3.06 -8.95
N MET A 137 -16.43 4.38 -8.77
CA MET A 137 -16.40 5.34 -9.88
C MET A 137 -15.12 5.24 -10.71
N VAL A 138 -13.98 5.09 -10.04
CA VAL A 138 -12.66 4.91 -10.68
C VAL A 138 -12.56 3.61 -11.46
N ILE A 139 -13.18 2.53 -10.98
CA ILE A 139 -13.20 1.25 -11.68
C ILE A 139 -14.01 1.39 -12.97
N PHE A 140 -15.22 1.92 -12.87
CA PHE A 140 -16.11 2.08 -14.03
C PHE A 140 -15.62 3.12 -15.05
N SER A 141 -14.69 3.99 -14.70
CA SER A 141 -14.14 5.00 -15.63
C SER A 141 -13.18 4.42 -16.67
N ASN A 142 -12.74 3.15 -16.53
CA ASN A 142 -11.74 2.58 -17.44
C ASN A 142 -12.00 1.09 -17.73
N GLN A 143 -12.19 0.77 -19.01
CA GLN A 143 -12.50 -0.59 -19.49
C GLN A 143 -11.46 -1.63 -19.05
N ARG A 144 -10.17 -1.27 -19.03
CA ARG A 144 -9.10 -2.17 -18.56
C ARG A 144 -9.23 -2.54 -17.09
N ARG A 145 -9.81 -1.66 -16.26
CA ARG A 145 -10.04 -1.93 -14.83
C ARG A 145 -11.25 -2.82 -14.63
N ILE A 146 -12.30 -2.59 -15.40
CA ILE A 146 -13.49 -3.48 -15.42
C ILE A 146 -13.04 -4.89 -15.80
N GLN A 147 -12.25 -5.05 -16.86
CA GLN A 147 -11.71 -6.34 -17.28
C GLN A 147 -10.86 -7.01 -16.19
N ARG A 148 -10.00 -6.26 -15.48
CA ARG A 148 -9.21 -6.81 -14.36
C ARG A 148 -10.07 -7.31 -13.21
N ILE A 149 -11.16 -6.60 -12.90
CA ILE A 149 -12.10 -7.04 -11.85
C ILE A 149 -12.91 -8.25 -12.34
N ALA A 150 -13.34 -8.26 -13.59
CA ALA A 150 -14.03 -9.39 -14.17
C ALA A 150 -13.15 -10.65 -14.18
N SER A 151 -11.87 -10.52 -14.59
CA SER A 151 -10.91 -11.62 -14.52
C SER A 151 -10.64 -12.08 -13.09
N TRP A 152 -10.47 -11.14 -12.15
CA TRP A 152 -10.31 -11.49 -10.75
C TRP A 152 -11.54 -12.20 -10.18
N TRP A 153 -12.74 -11.70 -10.46
CA TRP A 153 -13.99 -12.35 -10.05
C TRP A 153 -14.11 -13.75 -10.65
N GLY A 154 -13.79 -13.90 -11.94
CA GLY A 154 -13.78 -15.21 -12.63
C GLY A 154 -12.93 -16.26 -11.91
N ASN A 155 -11.81 -15.87 -11.28
CA ASN A 155 -10.92 -16.78 -10.57
C ASN A 155 -11.45 -17.26 -9.21
N ILE A 156 -12.26 -16.43 -8.54
CA ILE A 156 -12.75 -16.73 -7.19
C ILE A 156 -14.24 -17.09 -7.14
N GLN A 157 -14.98 -16.88 -8.24
CA GLN A 157 -16.43 -17.05 -8.29
C GLN A 157 -16.87 -18.46 -7.89
N ASP A 158 -16.14 -19.51 -8.28
CA ASP A 158 -16.50 -20.88 -8.00
C ASP A 158 -16.44 -21.23 -6.50
N ALA A 159 -15.68 -20.45 -5.72
CA ALA A 159 -15.67 -20.58 -4.26
C ALA A 159 -16.86 -19.87 -3.59
N PHE A 160 -17.41 -18.83 -4.21
CA PHE A 160 -18.46 -18.00 -3.62
C PHE A 160 -19.86 -18.27 -4.19
N LEU A 161 -19.99 -18.56 -5.50
CA LEU A 161 -21.29 -18.80 -6.15
C LEU A 161 -22.11 -19.92 -5.50
N PRO A 162 -21.53 -21.04 -5.04
CA PRO A 162 -22.30 -22.10 -4.36
C PRO A 162 -22.94 -21.66 -3.03
N MET A 163 -22.51 -20.54 -2.46
CA MET A 163 -23.06 -19.99 -1.21
C MET A 163 -24.25 -19.05 -1.44
N LEU A 164 -24.52 -18.70 -2.71
CA LEU A 164 -25.57 -17.76 -3.10
C LEU A 164 -26.78 -18.50 -3.69
N PRO A 165 -27.99 -17.90 -3.65
CA PRO A 165 -29.15 -18.42 -4.36
C PRO A 165 -28.90 -18.48 -5.88
N ASP A 166 -29.47 -19.47 -6.58
CA ASP A 166 -29.22 -19.75 -8.01
C ASP A 166 -29.41 -18.52 -8.90
N TRP A 167 -30.50 -17.76 -8.69
CA TRP A 167 -30.77 -16.53 -9.46
C TRP A 167 -29.69 -15.48 -9.35
N MET A 168 -28.99 -15.43 -8.22
CA MET A 168 -27.91 -14.49 -7.94
C MET A 168 -26.57 -15.04 -8.45
N ALA A 169 -26.37 -16.35 -8.32
CA ALA A 169 -25.20 -17.04 -8.83
C ALA A 169 -25.10 -16.93 -10.36
N ASP A 170 -26.23 -17.14 -11.07
CA ASP A 170 -26.30 -17.02 -12.54
C ASP A 170 -26.07 -15.57 -13.01
N ALA A 171 -26.61 -14.58 -12.29
CA ALA A 171 -26.41 -13.16 -12.62
C ALA A 171 -24.97 -12.68 -12.42
N LEU A 172 -24.24 -13.28 -11.49
CA LEU A 172 -22.85 -12.91 -11.15
C LEU A 172 -21.81 -13.77 -11.88
N ARG A 173 -22.23 -14.82 -12.57
CA ARG A 173 -21.32 -15.72 -13.29
C ARG A 173 -20.70 -15.03 -14.49
N VAL A 174 -19.37 -14.97 -14.51
CA VAL A 174 -18.59 -14.46 -15.63
C VAL A 174 -17.98 -15.63 -16.38
N SER A 175 -18.39 -15.82 -17.63
CA SER A 175 -17.89 -16.88 -18.51
C SER A 175 -16.79 -16.34 -19.43
N GLY A 176 -15.73 -17.12 -19.67
CA GLY A 176 -14.74 -16.84 -20.72
C GLY A 176 -13.55 -15.96 -20.35
N ASN A 177 -13.32 -15.69 -19.07
CA ASN A 177 -12.10 -15.00 -18.66
C ASN A 177 -10.98 -16.00 -18.37
N SER A 178 -9.93 -15.96 -19.20
CA SER A 178 -8.67 -16.61 -18.89
C SER A 178 -8.02 -15.94 -17.66
N GLU A 179 -7.49 -16.73 -16.76
CA GLU A 179 -6.67 -16.21 -15.65
C GLU A 179 -5.57 -15.29 -16.19
N PRO A 180 -5.35 -14.11 -15.56
CA PRO A 180 -4.21 -13.29 -15.92
C PRO A 180 -2.92 -14.11 -15.74
N TYR A 181 -2.10 -14.20 -16.79
CA TYR A 181 -0.86 -14.98 -16.84
C TYR A 181 -0.02 -14.88 -15.56
N GLN A 182 0.15 -13.69 -15.03
CA GLN A 182 0.96 -13.45 -13.83
C GLN A 182 0.36 -14.05 -12.55
N ILE A 183 -0.96 -14.04 -12.41
CA ILE A 183 -1.63 -14.60 -11.22
C ILE A 183 -1.57 -16.12 -11.24
N SER A 184 -1.86 -16.74 -12.39
CA SER A 184 -1.76 -18.19 -12.56
C SER A 184 -0.35 -18.69 -12.23
N HIS A 185 0.70 -18.04 -12.74
CA HIS A 185 2.07 -18.40 -12.42
C HIS A 185 2.48 -18.11 -10.98
N SER A 186 1.90 -17.08 -10.36
CA SER A 186 2.08 -16.81 -8.92
C SER A 186 1.52 -17.93 -8.05
N LEU A 187 0.30 -18.38 -8.35
CA LEU A 187 -0.33 -19.50 -7.63
C LEU A 187 0.40 -20.82 -7.88
N ASN A 188 0.86 -21.05 -9.10
CA ASN A 188 1.66 -22.22 -9.45
C ASN A 188 3.01 -22.23 -8.70
N ALA A 189 3.68 -21.09 -8.59
CA ALA A 189 4.90 -20.95 -7.80
C ALA A 189 4.67 -21.28 -6.32
N ILE A 190 3.58 -20.78 -5.74
CA ILE A 190 3.19 -21.09 -4.36
C ILE A 190 2.88 -22.58 -4.18
N ALA A 191 2.13 -23.18 -5.13
CA ALA A 191 1.78 -24.60 -5.09
C ALA A 191 3.04 -25.49 -5.25
N HIS A 192 3.95 -25.12 -6.15
CA HIS A 192 5.20 -25.85 -6.42
C HIS A 192 6.12 -25.84 -5.20
N GLY A 193 6.23 -24.71 -4.49
CA GLY A 193 7.03 -24.63 -3.27
C GLY A 193 6.52 -25.47 -2.09
N GLY A 194 5.23 -25.84 -2.07
CA GLY A 194 4.66 -26.69 -1.04
C GLY A 194 4.96 -26.20 0.38
N MET A 195 5.18 -27.17 1.31
CA MET A 195 5.45 -26.83 2.72
C MET A 195 6.89 -26.37 2.98
N PHE A 196 7.88 -26.96 2.30
CA PHE A 196 9.31 -26.79 2.60
C PHE A 196 10.10 -26.09 1.49
N GLY A 197 9.50 -25.89 0.31
CA GLY A 197 10.14 -25.26 -0.83
C GLY A 197 11.01 -26.21 -1.64
N GLU A 198 11.37 -25.75 -2.85
CA GLU A 198 12.28 -26.47 -3.77
C GLU A 198 13.77 -26.29 -3.42
N GLY A 199 14.07 -25.31 -2.58
CA GLY A 199 15.44 -24.92 -2.24
C GLY A 199 15.81 -23.53 -2.74
N LEU A 200 16.73 -22.89 -2.05
CA LEU A 200 17.22 -21.55 -2.40
C LEU A 200 17.89 -21.58 -3.78
N GLY A 201 17.42 -20.74 -4.68
CA GLY A 201 17.92 -20.64 -6.04
C GLY A 201 17.35 -21.67 -7.03
N LEU A 202 16.57 -22.67 -6.59
CA LEU A 202 16.05 -23.76 -7.41
C LEU A 202 14.63 -23.53 -7.94
N GLY A 203 13.98 -22.41 -7.58
CA GLY A 203 12.65 -22.06 -8.08
C GLY A 203 12.63 -21.93 -9.60
N THR A 204 11.72 -22.63 -10.26
CA THR A 204 11.61 -22.68 -11.73
C THR A 204 10.67 -21.59 -12.26
N PHE A 205 9.55 -21.33 -11.59
CA PHE A 205 8.58 -20.31 -12.01
C PHE A 205 9.14 -18.90 -11.95
N LYS A 206 10.02 -18.61 -10.98
CA LYS A 206 10.68 -17.31 -10.86
C LYS A 206 11.68 -17.03 -11.99
N LEU A 207 12.26 -18.05 -12.65
CA LEU A 207 13.35 -17.91 -13.61
C LEU A 207 12.88 -17.58 -15.04
N GLY A 208 11.58 -17.54 -15.35
CA GLY A 208 11.15 -17.23 -16.70
C GLY A 208 9.64 -17.03 -16.87
N PHE A 209 8.83 -17.52 -15.96
CA PHE A 209 7.38 -17.47 -16.08
C PHE A 209 6.75 -16.35 -15.28
N LEU A 210 7.37 -15.92 -14.17
CA LEU A 210 6.84 -14.89 -13.29
C LEU A 210 7.63 -13.60 -13.48
N SER A 211 7.13 -12.73 -14.36
CA SER A 211 7.68 -11.38 -14.50
C SER A 211 7.47 -10.60 -13.18
N GLU A 212 8.37 -9.69 -12.86
CA GLU A 212 8.31 -8.85 -11.63
C GLU A 212 8.37 -9.66 -10.32
N VAL A 213 8.97 -10.86 -10.32
CA VAL A 213 9.12 -11.69 -9.12
C VAL A 213 9.90 -10.98 -8.01
N HIS A 214 10.86 -10.11 -8.36
CA HIS A 214 11.65 -9.38 -7.35
C HIS A 214 10.90 -8.22 -6.71
N THR A 215 9.80 -7.75 -7.31
CA THR A 215 9.05 -6.57 -6.86
C THR A 215 7.67 -6.95 -6.36
N ASP A 216 6.74 -7.21 -7.25
CA ASP A 216 5.32 -7.37 -6.94
C ASP A 216 4.95 -8.80 -6.52
N PHE A 217 5.74 -9.81 -6.93
CA PHE A 217 5.51 -11.22 -6.64
C PHE A 217 6.58 -11.84 -5.73
N VAL A 218 7.26 -11.00 -4.94
CA VAL A 218 8.35 -11.45 -4.08
C VAL A 218 7.92 -12.55 -3.09
N LEU A 219 6.71 -12.47 -2.54
CA LEU A 219 6.22 -13.49 -1.61
C LEU A 219 5.97 -14.82 -2.32
N SER A 220 5.52 -14.84 -3.59
CA SER A 220 5.37 -16.08 -4.38
C SER A 220 6.72 -16.72 -4.67
N GLY A 221 7.72 -15.92 -5.08
CA GLY A 221 9.07 -16.42 -5.32
C GLY A 221 9.75 -16.95 -4.06
N ILE A 222 9.54 -16.28 -2.92
CA ILE A 222 10.01 -16.76 -1.61
C ILE A 222 9.34 -18.08 -1.26
N THR A 223 8.01 -18.18 -1.47
CA THR A 223 7.28 -19.42 -1.17
C THR A 223 7.74 -20.59 -2.04
N GLU A 224 8.05 -20.35 -3.32
CA GLU A 224 8.60 -21.39 -4.19
C GLU A 224 9.91 -21.95 -3.66
N GLU A 225 10.81 -21.10 -3.12
CA GLU A 225 12.13 -21.52 -2.66
C GLU A 225 12.15 -22.12 -1.26
N ILE A 226 11.46 -21.51 -0.29
CA ILE A 226 11.53 -21.90 1.14
C ILE A 226 10.22 -22.46 1.69
N GLY A 227 9.22 -22.60 0.83
CA GLY A 227 7.92 -23.17 1.18
C GLY A 227 7.06 -22.27 2.05
N LEU A 228 5.86 -22.76 2.36
CA LEU A 228 4.92 -22.09 3.26
C LEU A 228 5.46 -21.93 4.68
N PHE A 229 6.26 -22.91 5.15
CA PHE A 229 6.88 -22.82 6.47
C PHE A 229 7.87 -21.67 6.55
N GLY A 230 8.76 -21.53 5.55
CA GLY A 230 9.72 -20.43 5.50
C GLY A 230 9.03 -19.07 5.33
N LEU A 231 8.01 -19.00 4.47
CA LEU A 231 7.17 -17.79 4.35
C LEU A 231 6.51 -17.44 5.69
N GLY A 232 5.99 -18.43 6.44
CA GLY A 232 5.40 -18.25 7.76
C GLY A 232 6.37 -17.61 8.75
N VAL A 233 7.63 -18.05 8.76
CA VAL A 233 8.69 -17.45 9.61
C VAL A 233 8.94 -16.00 9.22
N ILE A 234 9.02 -15.69 7.93
CA ILE A 234 9.21 -14.30 7.45
C ILE A 234 8.01 -13.44 7.83
N CYS A 235 6.78 -13.92 7.64
CA CYS A 235 5.57 -13.22 8.03
C CYS A 235 5.53 -12.97 9.54
N PHE A 236 5.94 -13.95 10.36
CA PHE A 236 6.02 -13.80 11.81
C PHE A 236 7.00 -12.70 12.21
N ILE A 237 8.22 -12.69 11.65
CA ILE A 237 9.24 -11.67 11.93
C ILE A 237 8.71 -10.29 11.50
N TYR A 238 8.09 -10.20 10.33
CA TYR A 238 7.54 -8.96 9.79
C TYR A 238 6.42 -8.41 10.67
N LEU A 239 5.48 -9.26 11.08
CA LEU A 239 4.41 -8.89 12.00
C LEU A 239 4.94 -8.50 13.37
N TRP A 240 5.91 -9.24 13.90
CA TRP A 240 6.56 -8.91 15.17
C TRP A 240 7.22 -7.54 15.15
N MET A 241 7.89 -7.19 14.06
CA MET A 241 8.46 -5.85 13.84
C MET A 241 7.36 -4.77 13.88
N ILE A 242 6.24 -4.98 13.18
CA ILE A 242 5.09 -4.05 13.19
C ILE A 242 4.53 -3.89 14.59
N LEU A 243 4.31 -5.00 15.30
CA LEU A 243 3.82 -4.98 16.69
C LEU A 243 4.80 -4.26 17.62
N ARG A 244 6.11 -4.39 17.38
CA ARG A 244 7.13 -3.65 18.14
C ARG A 244 7.04 -2.15 17.90
N ILE A 245 6.80 -1.71 16.66
CA ILE A 245 6.58 -0.29 16.34
C ILE A 245 5.30 0.23 17.03
N PHE A 246 4.20 -0.53 17.01
CA PHE A 246 2.98 -0.15 17.74
C PHE A 246 3.20 -0.09 19.26
N ARG A 247 4.02 -0.99 19.81
CA ARG A 247 4.37 -0.94 21.25
C ARG A 247 5.17 0.33 21.59
N ILE A 248 6.10 0.75 20.73
CA ILE A 248 6.80 2.02 20.85
C ILE A 248 5.80 3.18 20.79
N ALA A 249 4.90 3.17 19.78
CA ALA A 249 3.86 4.18 19.65
C ALA A 249 3.02 4.31 20.93
N GLY A 250 2.50 3.21 21.47
CA GLY A 250 1.66 3.21 22.67
C GLY A 250 2.33 3.72 23.94
N ARG A 251 3.66 3.87 23.93
CA ARG A 251 4.44 4.40 25.06
C ARG A 251 4.91 5.84 24.84
N CYS A 252 4.60 6.45 23.68
CA CYS A 252 4.96 7.83 23.40
C CYS A 252 4.11 8.78 24.24
N GLU A 253 4.73 9.72 24.94
CA GLU A 253 4.05 10.79 25.67
C GLU A 253 3.53 11.87 24.70
N GLU A 254 4.29 12.18 23.64
CA GLU A 254 3.90 13.14 22.63
C GLU A 254 2.91 12.51 21.65
N LYS A 255 1.69 13.06 21.51
CA LYS A 255 0.66 12.61 20.55
C LYS A 255 1.18 12.61 19.10
N GLN A 256 2.07 13.55 18.75
CA GLN A 256 2.70 13.60 17.42
C GLN A 256 3.57 12.36 17.16
N ASP A 257 4.41 11.98 18.12
CA ASP A 257 5.30 10.82 18.01
C ASP A 257 4.48 9.52 17.98
N PHE A 258 3.39 9.44 18.77
CA PHE A 258 2.41 8.33 18.73
C PHE A 258 1.81 8.15 17.34
N ILE A 259 1.26 9.24 16.74
CA ILE A 259 0.61 9.17 15.43
C ILE A 259 1.63 8.83 14.34
N PHE A 260 2.86 9.38 14.41
CA PHE A 260 3.90 9.09 13.44
C PHE A 260 4.32 7.61 13.48
N CYS A 261 4.63 7.07 14.65
CA CYS A 261 5.00 5.65 14.79
C CYS A 261 3.88 4.72 14.32
N SER A 262 2.62 5.03 14.71
CA SER A 262 1.45 4.29 14.23
C SER A 262 1.32 4.37 12.70
N GLY A 263 1.63 5.51 12.09
CA GLY A 263 1.60 5.69 10.64
C GLY A 263 2.63 4.83 9.90
N ILE A 264 3.84 4.72 10.42
CA ILE A 264 4.87 3.83 9.84
C ILE A 264 4.44 2.37 9.97
N ALA A 265 3.93 1.96 11.14
CA ALA A 265 3.42 0.60 11.34
C ALA A 265 2.27 0.26 10.37
N LEU A 266 1.32 1.19 10.17
CA LEU A 266 0.21 1.03 9.24
C LEU A 266 0.67 1.01 7.78
N LEU A 267 1.66 1.82 7.41
CA LEU A 267 2.22 1.81 6.06
C LEU A 267 2.81 0.44 5.72
N LEU A 268 3.59 -0.13 6.65
CA LEU A 268 4.14 -1.48 6.51
C LEU A 268 3.03 -2.52 6.39
N LEU A 269 2.04 -2.46 7.29
CA LEU A 269 0.91 -3.38 7.34
C LEU A 269 0.09 -3.36 6.05
N PHE A 270 -0.34 -2.18 5.60
CA PHE A 270 -1.16 -2.03 4.40
C PHE A 270 -0.41 -2.45 3.13
N SER A 271 0.87 -2.09 3.00
CA SER A 271 1.67 -2.50 1.85
C SER A 271 1.83 -4.01 1.79
N PHE A 272 2.10 -4.65 2.94
CA PHE A 272 2.20 -6.10 3.04
C PHE A 272 0.90 -6.80 2.65
N PHE A 273 -0.22 -6.42 3.26
CA PHE A 273 -1.50 -7.07 2.98
C PHE A 273 -1.99 -6.82 1.56
N MET A 274 -1.79 -5.62 1.00
CA MET A 274 -2.14 -5.35 -0.39
C MET A 274 -1.39 -6.24 -1.38
N ASN A 275 -0.11 -6.52 -1.12
CA ASN A 275 0.66 -7.44 -1.94
C ASN A 275 0.21 -8.89 -1.70
N ALA A 276 0.20 -9.33 -0.43
CA ALA A 276 -0.14 -10.70 -0.08
C ALA A 276 -1.52 -11.12 -0.61
N PHE A 277 -2.55 -10.28 -0.44
CA PHE A 277 -3.89 -10.57 -0.95
C PHE A 277 -3.96 -10.54 -2.48
N GLY A 278 -3.13 -9.71 -3.12
CA GLY A 278 -3.04 -9.66 -4.58
C GLY A 278 -2.47 -10.93 -5.19
N ILE A 279 -1.41 -11.49 -4.62
CA ILE A 279 -0.72 -12.69 -5.16
C ILE A 279 -1.54 -13.97 -5.00
N ILE A 280 -2.40 -14.05 -3.97
CA ILE A 280 -3.31 -15.18 -3.75
C ILE A 280 -4.70 -14.95 -4.37
N SER A 281 -4.86 -13.95 -5.21
CA SER A 281 -6.14 -13.58 -5.85
C SER A 281 -7.28 -13.22 -4.88
N LEU A 282 -7.02 -12.94 -3.62
CA LEU A 282 -8.06 -12.48 -2.68
C LEU A 282 -8.52 -11.04 -3.00
N THR A 283 -7.66 -10.24 -3.59
CA THR A 283 -7.97 -8.91 -4.12
C THR A 283 -7.42 -8.77 -5.54
N PRO A 284 -7.98 -7.87 -6.36
CA PRO A 284 -7.39 -7.57 -7.67
C PRO A 284 -5.93 -7.15 -7.52
N LEU A 285 -5.03 -7.76 -8.30
CA LEU A 285 -3.58 -7.52 -8.23
C LEU A 285 -3.26 -6.03 -8.40
N LYS A 286 -2.47 -5.52 -7.50
CA LYS A 286 -1.89 -4.16 -7.51
C LYS A 286 -0.37 -4.29 -7.37
N GLY A 287 0.37 -3.65 -8.25
CA GLY A 287 1.82 -3.58 -8.18
C GLY A 287 2.28 -2.73 -6.98
N VAL A 288 2.27 -3.32 -5.80
CA VAL A 288 2.74 -2.70 -4.56
C VAL A 288 3.85 -3.55 -3.99
N ALA A 289 5.04 -2.98 -3.93
CA ALA A 289 6.19 -3.64 -3.33
C ALA A 289 5.99 -3.90 -1.83
N VAL A 290 6.41 -5.06 -1.35
CA VAL A 290 6.45 -5.36 0.09
C VAL A 290 7.66 -4.66 0.70
N PRO A 291 7.47 -3.70 1.61
CA PRO A 291 8.58 -2.99 2.23
C PRO A 291 9.56 -3.95 2.90
N LEU A 292 10.86 -3.69 2.75
CA LEU A 292 11.97 -4.50 3.27
C LEU A 292 12.17 -5.88 2.63
N LEU A 293 11.23 -6.37 1.82
CA LEU A 293 11.35 -7.67 1.13
C LEU A 293 11.51 -7.52 -0.38
N SER A 294 10.72 -6.64 -1.01
CA SER A 294 10.80 -6.42 -2.45
C SER A 294 12.06 -5.66 -2.84
N TYR A 295 12.59 -6.00 -4.03
CA TYR A 295 13.65 -5.25 -4.67
C TYR A 295 13.11 -3.90 -5.17
N GLY A 296 13.23 -2.89 -4.33
CA GLY A 296 12.77 -1.53 -4.64
C GLY A 296 13.65 -0.51 -3.92
N GLY A 297 14.70 0.01 -4.60
CA GLY A 297 15.65 0.93 -4.01
C GLY A 297 14.98 2.10 -3.27
N SER A 298 14.02 2.77 -3.93
CA SER A 298 13.32 3.93 -3.35
C SER A 298 12.43 3.56 -2.16
N SER A 299 11.71 2.43 -2.24
CA SER A 299 10.85 2.00 -1.13
C SER A 299 11.68 1.59 0.07
N MET A 300 12.81 0.90 -0.16
CA MET A 300 13.75 0.54 0.90
C MET A 300 14.32 1.78 1.60
N TRP A 301 14.83 2.75 0.84
CA TRP A 301 15.36 4.00 1.41
C TRP A 301 14.31 4.77 2.19
N ALA A 302 13.11 4.93 1.63
CA ALA A 302 12.02 5.64 2.29
C ALA A 302 11.63 4.98 3.62
N ILE A 303 11.44 3.66 3.62
CA ILE A 303 11.10 2.90 4.83
C ILE A 303 12.23 2.92 5.86
N CYS A 304 13.49 2.80 5.45
CA CYS A 304 14.62 2.92 6.36
C CYS A 304 14.66 4.30 7.05
N ILE A 305 14.33 5.38 6.32
CA ILE A 305 14.21 6.73 6.92
C ILE A 305 13.06 6.75 7.94
N GLY A 306 11.90 6.17 7.59
CA GLY A 306 10.75 6.09 8.49
C GLY A 306 11.06 5.31 9.77
N ILE A 307 11.63 4.11 9.65
CA ILE A 307 12.05 3.27 10.79
C ILE A 307 13.15 3.93 11.59
N GLY A 308 14.11 4.57 10.93
CA GLY A 308 15.19 5.32 11.60
C GLY A 308 14.64 6.43 12.52
N TYR A 309 13.56 7.11 12.08
CA TYR A 309 12.89 8.10 12.91
C TYR A 309 12.12 7.44 14.07
N VAL A 310 11.46 6.30 13.85
CA VAL A 310 10.84 5.51 14.93
C VAL A 310 11.88 5.10 15.97
N LEU A 311 13.06 4.63 15.55
CA LEU A 311 14.17 4.29 16.44
C LEU A 311 14.70 5.50 17.22
N MET A 312 14.70 6.68 16.60
CA MET A 312 15.06 7.92 17.30
C MET A 312 14.01 8.30 18.37
N ILE A 313 12.73 8.08 18.09
CA ILE A 313 11.64 8.26 19.06
C ILE A 313 11.76 7.23 20.20
N SER A 314 12.08 5.98 19.89
CA SER A 314 12.19 4.92 20.89
C SER A 314 13.24 5.18 21.97
N LYS A 315 14.26 5.98 21.68
CA LYS A 315 15.26 6.41 22.68
C LYS A 315 14.68 7.31 23.79
N LYS A 316 13.56 7.99 23.50
CA LYS A 316 12.88 8.85 24.47
C LYS A 316 11.89 8.06 25.35
N VAL A 317 11.57 6.87 24.93
CA VAL A 317 10.54 6.01 25.55
C VAL A 317 11.23 4.92 26.36
N LYS A 318 10.85 4.75 27.62
CA LYS A 318 11.29 3.61 28.45
C LYS A 318 10.61 2.34 27.91
N LEU A 319 11.38 1.46 27.28
CA LEU A 319 10.93 0.19 26.70
C LEU A 319 10.78 -0.88 27.80
#